data_084b9a8e7e81eef354a820af5f279c6f
#
_entry.id   084b9a8e7e81eef354a820af5f279c6f
#
_cell.length_a   1.000
_cell.length_b   1.000
_cell.length_c   1.000
_cell.angle_alpha   90.00
_cell.angle_beta   90.00
_cell.angle_gamma   90.00
#
_symmetry.space_group_name_H-M   'P 1'
#
loop_
_entity.id
_entity.type
_entity.pdbx_description
1 polymer ?
#
loop_
_entity_poly.entity_id
_entity_poly.type
_entity_poly.pdbx_seq_one_letter_code
_entity_poly.pdbx_strand_id
1 'polypeptide(L)'
;MNFERKCSVMGRKMKFGCLVKKGVAEVRERDLPEVGPYDVLLHMKVCNICTTDYGQWLGLREHQGYPMAGGHEAAGIVEQVGEKVTDLKVGDMVATGYEGCGHCPACREGHIDQCEEIRNDTEDGYKWGFFGFSNYCVKNSSGVYKVANDLNPSEAGFMEPLATVIHGAKKLRLKPFETVVVIGAGTMGLINAQTAKAYGCRVIVSEMIPKKIETAKAMGFEVIDCNESDPVEKVKELTEGIGADAVIVAVGATSANSQGLEMLKQNDGRMLLFAAGYPVPELKVDSNL
;
A
#
# COMPACT_ATOMS: atom_id res chain seq x y z
N MET A 1 -20.10 11.40 39.26
CA MET A 1 -18.92 12.34 39.14
C MET A 1 -17.67 11.50 39.03
N ASN A 2 -17.35 11.04 37.83
CA ASN A 2 -16.08 10.35 37.56
C ASN A 2 -15.18 11.33 36.80
N PHE A 3 -14.25 11.93 37.53
CA PHE A 3 -13.11 12.63 36.97
C PHE A 3 -12.10 11.56 36.52
N GLU A 4 -12.35 10.91 35.39
CA GLU A 4 -11.34 10.07 34.77
C GLU A 4 -10.29 10.95 34.10
N ARG A 5 -9.13 10.88 34.69
CA ARG A 5 -7.82 11.37 34.34
C ARG A 5 -7.72 11.86 32.88
N LYS A 6 -7.73 13.17 32.70
CA LYS A 6 -6.99 13.79 31.60
C LYS A 6 -5.51 13.44 31.83
N CYS A 7 -5.06 12.35 31.27
CA CYS A 7 -3.65 12.03 31.24
C CYS A 7 -3.01 13.07 30.31
N SER A 8 -2.45 14.11 30.91
CA SER A 8 -1.79 15.20 30.19
C SER A 8 -0.64 14.61 29.37
N VAL A 9 -0.71 14.74 28.05
CA VAL A 9 0.36 14.41 27.11
C VAL A 9 1.50 15.43 27.18
N MET A 10 1.29 16.55 27.89
CA MET A 10 2.26 17.64 28.04
C MET A 10 3.61 17.14 28.58
N GLY A 11 4.66 17.39 27.83
CA GLY A 11 6.03 17.00 28.16
C GLY A 11 6.43 15.58 27.76
N ARG A 12 5.53 14.83 27.10
CA ARG A 12 5.84 13.50 26.56
C ARG A 12 6.51 13.64 25.21
N LYS A 13 7.59 12.89 24.97
CA LYS A 13 8.31 12.88 23.69
C LYS A 13 8.01 11.64 22.89
N MET A 14 7.98 11.80 21.59
CA MET A 14 7.97 10.69 20.65
C MET A 14 9.33 10.55 19.97
N LYS A 15 9.72 9.30 19.71
CA LYS A 15 10.86 8.94 18.87
C LYS A 15 10.37 8.48 17.51
N PHE A 16 11.07 8.88 16.47
CA PHE A 16 10.69 8.50 15.10
C PHE A 16 11.90 8.36 14.19
N GLY A 17 11.76 7.50 13.18
CA GLY A 17 12.72 7.39 12.08
C GLY A 17 12.58 8.57 11.14
N CYS A 18 13.68 9.25 10.88
CA CYS A 18 13.76 10.38 9.98
C CYS A 18 14.77 10.11 8.86
N LEU A 19 14.34 10.21 7.61
CA LEU A 19 15.24 10.21 6.48
C LEU A 19 15.74 11.64 6.25
N VAL A 20 16.97 11.91 6.66
CA VAL A 20 17.55 13.27 6.73
C VAL A 20 17.97 13.75 5.34
N LYS A 21 18.51 12.85 4.56
CA LYS A 21 18.93 13.02 3.16
C LYS A 21 19.09 11.64 2.53
N LYS A 22 19.34 11.60 1.23
CA LYS A 22 19.66 10.37 0.50
C LYS A 22 20.66 9.49 1.27
N GLY A 23 20.26 8.25 1.53
CA GLY A 23 21.09 7.23 2.17
C GLY A 23 21.36 7.45 3.66
N VAL A 24 20.73 8.46 4.31
CA VAL A 24 20.97 8.77 5.73
C VAL A 24 19.66 8.82 6.49
N ALA A 25 19.47 7.84 7.35
CA ALA A 25 18.35 7.78 8.29
C ALA A 25 18.85 7.93 9.74
N GLU A 26 18.09 8.63 10.55
CA GLU A 26 18.37 8.87 11.97
C GLU A 26 17.12 8.62 12.80
N VAL A 27 17.31 8.32 14.07
CA VAL A 27 16.23 8.40 15.07
C VAL A 27 16.24 9.80 15.66
N ARG A 28 15.11 10.49 15.59
CA ARG A 28 14.90 11.81 16.14
C ARG A 28 13.83 11.78 17.23
N GLU A 29 13.84 12.83 18.05
CA GLU A 29 12.83 13.08 19.06
C GLU A 29 12.15 14.42 18.82
N ARG A 30 10.86 14.48 19.13
CA ARG A 30 10.07 15.71 19.20
C ARG A 30 9.07 15.61 20.34
N ASP A 31 8.53 16.73 20.75
CA ASP A 31 7.41 16.73 21.69
C ASP A 31 6.20 16.08 21.01
N LEU A 32 5.48 15.27 21.77
CA LEU A 32 4.26 14.65 21.28
C LEU A 32 3.19 15.75 21.11
N PRO A 33 2.58 15.90 19.93
CA PRO A 33 1.52 16.88 19.72
C PRO A 33 0.35 16.67 20.69
N GLU A 34 -0.38 17.72 21.01
CA GLU A 34 -1.61 17.61 21.76
C GLU A 34 -2.66 16.86 20.95
N VAL A 35 -3.49 16.08 21.64
CA VAL A 35 -4.61 15.35 21.00
C VAL A 35 -5.77 16.32 20.86
N GLY A 36 -6.03 16.73 19.63
CA GLY A 36 -7.16 17.59 19.28
C GLY A 36 -8.52 16.88 19.41
N PRO A 37 -9.62 17.62 19.26
CA PRO A 37 -10.96 17.06 19.45
C PRO A 37 -11.31 15.88 18.54
N TYR A 38 -10.77 15.83 17.32
CA TYR A 38 -10.99 14.78 16.33
C TYR A 38 -9.80 13.83 16.17
N ASP A 39 -8.76 13.96 17.02
CA ASP A 39 -7.54 13.21 16.90
C ASP A 39 -7.51 12.01 17.83
N VAL A 40 -6.60 11.09 17.53
CA VAL A 40 -6.29 9.95 18.37
C VAL A 40 -4.78 9.87 18.60
N LEU A 41 -4.38 9.50 19.82
CA LEU A 41 -3.00 9.13 20.14
C LEU A 41 -2.87 7.62 19.94
N LEU A 42 -1.93 7.23 19.11
CA LEU A 42 -1.58 5.85 18.82
C LEU A 42 -0.25 5.48 19.46
N HIS A 43 -0.22 4.34 20.16
CA HIS A 43 1.01 3.62 20.47
C HIS A 43 1.31 2.68 19.29
N MET A 44 2.30 3.05 18.48
CA MET A 44 2.64 2.32 17.26
C MET A 44 3.20 0.94 17.60
N LYS A 45 2.77 -0.08 16.88
CA LYS A 45 3.18 -1.47 17.08
C LYS A 45 3.99 -2.00 15.90
N VAL A 46 3.75 -1.48 14.73
CA VAL A 46 4.41 -1.88 13.48
C VAL A 46 4.35 -0.75 12.47
N CYS A 47 5.37 -0.70 11.64
CA CYS A 47 5.33 -0.03 10.35
C CYS A 47 6.16 -0.85 9.37
N ASN A 48 5.54 -1.33 8.30
CA ASN A 48 6.23 -2.07 7.25
C ASN A 48 7.05 -1.08 6.38
N ILE A 49 8.13 -1.58 5.81
CA ILE A 49 8.96 -0.80 4.88
C ILE A 49 8.47 -1.07 3.47
N CYS A 50 7.94 -0.04 2.83
CA CYS A 50 7.49 -0.06 1.44
C CYS A 50 8.66 0.17 0.47
N THR A 51 8.53 -0.28 -0.77
CA THR A 51 9.44 0.11 -1.86
C THR A 51 9.50 1.62 -2.07
N THR A 52 8.47 2.35 -1.68
CA THR A 52 8.45 3.82 -1.65
C THR A 52 9.48 4.37 -0.68
N ASP A 53 9.52 3.86 0.55
CA ASP A 53 10.50 4.28 1.58
C ASP A 53 11.92 3.95 1.12
N TYR A 54 12.12 2.76 0.53
CA TYR A 54 13.41 2.36 -0.02
C TYR A 54 13.83 3.26 -1.21
N GLY A 55 12.90 3.60 -2.10
CA GLY A 55 13.12 4.53 -3.20
C GLY A 55 13.48 5.95 -2.71
N GLN A 56 12.85 6.41 -1.64
CA GLN A 56 13.20 7.68 -0.97
C GLN A 56 14.62 7.62 -0.40
N TRP A 57 14.97 6.52 0.27
CA TRP A 57 16.32 6.32 0.82
C TRP A 57 17.39 6.27 -0.27
N LEU A 58 17.11 5.64 -1.41
CA LEU A 58 18.02 5.61 -2.58
C LEU A 58 18.12 6.95 -3.32
N GLY A 59 17.26 7.93 -3.01
CA GLY A 59 17.19 9.21 -3.72
C GLY A 59 16.43 9.17 -5.04
N LEU A 60 15.71 8.09 -5.36
CA LEU A 60 14.87 8.00 -6.56
C LEU A 60 13.65 8.94 -6.49
N ARG A 61 13.38 9.48 -5.30
CA ARG A 61 12.27 10.38 -5.01
C ARG A 61 12.72 11.68 -4.34
N GLU A 62 13.92 12.17 -4.64
CA GLU A 62 14.48 13.41 -4.07
C GLU A 62 13.59 14.64 -4.29
N HIS A 63 12.80 14.66 -5.36
CA HIS A 63 11.81 15.72 -5.63
C HIS A 63 10.76 15.89 -4.52
N GLN A 64 10.60 14.91 -3.64
CA GLN A 64 9.69 14.98 -2.50
C GLN A 64 10.28 15.78 -1.32
N GLY A 65 11.59 16.04 -1.34
CA GLY A 65 12.31 16.82 -0.33
C GLY A 65 12.69 16.03 0.92
N TYR A 66 13.58 16.61 1.72
CA TYR A 66 14.05 16.11 3.02
C TYR A 66 14.01 17.24 4.05
N PRO A 67 14.00 16.96 5.37
CA PRO A 67 13.94 15.64 6.01
C PRO A 67 12.52 15.03 5.93
N MET A 68 12.44 13.69 5.84
CA MET A 68 11.16 12.97 5.75
C MET A 68 10.88 12.20 7.05
N ALA A 69 9.63 12.30 7.54
CA ALA A 69 9.10 11.48 8.64
C ALA A 69 8.05 10.51 8.07
N GLY A 70 8.54 9.48 7.38
CA GLY A 70 7.73 8.53 6.62
C GLY A 70 7.07 7.43 7.43
N GLY A 71 6.78 6.32 6.73
CA GLY A 71 6.09 5.16 7.28
C GLY A 71 4.57 5.26 7.12
N HIS A 72 4.04 4.71 6.04
CA HIS A 72 2.62 4.78 5.69
C HIS A 72 1.90 3.43 5.83
N GLU A 73 2.61 2.32 5.97
CA GLU A 73 2.08 0.99 6.20
C GLU A 73 2.12 0.64 7.69
N ALA A 74 1.38 1.38 8.52
CA ALA A 74 1.54 1.33 9.96
C ALA A 74 0.26 0.92 10.70
N ALA A 75 0.44 0.31 11.88
CA ALA A 75 -0.64 -0.04 12.78
C ALA A 75 -0.22 0.18 14.25
N GLY A 76 -1.21 0.43 15.10
CA GLY A 76 -1.00 0.70 16.50
C GLY A 76 -2.22 0.46 17.36
N ILE A 77 -2.09 0.75 18.64
CA ILE A 77 -3.17 0.69 19.63
C ILE A 77 -3.56 2.11 20.02
N VAL A 78 -4.85 2.38 20.03
CA VAL A 78 -5.40 3.66 20.50
C VAL A 78 -5.11 3.81 22.00
N GLU A 79 -4.40 4.85 22.37
CA GLU A 79 -4.05 5.18 23.76
C GLU A 79 -4.90 6.32 24.32
N GLN A 80 -5.28 7.27 23.47
CA GLN A 80 -6.18 8.36 23.82
C GLN A 80 -7.06 8.73 22.62
N VAL A 81 -8.27 9.19 22.88
CA VAL A 81 -9.20 9.70 21.87
C VAL A 81 -9.59 11.13 22.19
N GLY A 82 -9.73 11.96 21.16
CA GLY A 82 -10.31 13.29 21.28
C GLY A 82 -11.80 13.26 21.59
N GLU A 83 -12.31 14.34 22.17
CA GLU A 83 -13.69 14.42 22.71
C GLU A 83 -14.80 14.22 21.65
N LYS A 84 -14.50 14.42 20.37
CA LYS A 84 -15.44 14.27 19.24
C LYS A 84 -15.22 13.00 18.42
N VAL A 85 -14.29 12.15 18.83
CA VAL A 85 -14.10 10.82 18.21
C VAL A 85 -15.14 9.86 18.79
N THR A 86 -15.97 9.25 17.95
CA THR A 86 -17.11 8.44 18.37
C THR A 86 -17.01 6.97 17.96
N ASP A 87 -16.18 6.64 17.00
CA ASP A 87 -16.04 5.32 16.36
C ASP A 87 -14.81 4.53 16.85
N LEU A 88 -13.93 5.18 17.61
CA LEU A 88 -12.72 4.58 18.18
C LEU A 88 -12.72 4.72 19.70
N LYS A 89 -12.07 3.78 20.38
CA LYS A 89 -11.86 3.81 21.84
C LYS A 89 -10.47 3.33 22.21
N VAL A 90 -10.02 3.70 23.40
CA VAL A 90 -8.77 3.23 23.98
C VAL A 90 -8.73 1.69 23.98
N GLY A 91 -7.62 1.14 23.51
CA GLY A 91 -7.37 -0.29 23.39
C GLY A 91 -7.76 -0.86 22.02
N ASP A 92 -8.39 -0.10 21.13
CA ASP A 92 -8.64 -0.57 19.77
C ASP A 92 -7.34 -0.71 18.98
N MET A 93 -7.19 -1.85 18.27
CA MET A 93 -6.17 -2.03 17.23
C MET A 93 -6.62 -1.29 15.97
N VAL A 94 -5.72 -0.51 15.40
CA VAL A 94 -6.00 0.31 14.23
C VAL A 94 -4.87 0.27 13.22
N ALA A 95 -5.23 0.36 11.93
CA ALA A 95 -4.29 0.66 10.85
C ALA A 95 -4.38 2.14 10.50
N THR A 96 -3.28 2.73 10.07
CA THR A 96 -3.23 4.12 9.62
C THR A 96 -3.32 4.20 8.11
N GLY A 97 -3.98 5.24 7.63
CA GLY A 97 -4.06 5.58 6.22
C GLY A 97 -3.82 7.07 5.99
N TYR A 98 -4.23 7.54 4.84
CA TYR A 98 -4.17 8.95 4.49
C TYR A 98 -5.24 9.77 5.21
N GLU A 99 -4.88 10.96 5.59
CA GLU A 99 -5.79 11.95 6.19
C GLU A 99 -6.14 13.00 5.13
N GLY A 100 -7.41 13.12 4.79
CA GLY A 100 -7.88 14.18 3.92
C GLY A 100 -8.23 15.44 4.71
N CYS A 101 -8.17 16.60 4.07
CA CYS A 101 -8.56 17.85 4.69
C CYS A 101 -10.08 17.95 4.98
N GLY A 102 -10.89 17.09 4.36
CA GLY A 102 -12.35 17.03 4.53
C GLY A 102 -13.14 18.13 3.80
N HIS A 103 -12.50 19.17 3.26
CA HIS A 103 -13.18 20.33 2.69
C HIS A 103 -12.86 20.62 1.22
N CYS A 104 -11.76 20.09 0.64
CA CYS A 104 -11.50 20.24 -0.78
C CYS A 104 -12.48 19.40 -1.64
N PRO A 105 -12.63 19.69 -2.93
CA PRO A 105 -13.55 18.96 -3.81
C PRO A 105 -13.33 17.45 -3.77
N ALA A 106 -12.08 17.00 -3.88
CA ALA A 106 -11.71 15.57 -3.86
C ALA A 106 -12.16 14.88 -2.56
N CYS A 107 -11.92 15.50 -1.39
CA CYS A 107 -12.37 14.93 -0.11
C CYS A 107 -13.89 14.87 0.00
N ARG A 108 -14.62 15.88 -0.50
CA ARG A 108 -16.10 15.90 -0.50
C ARG A 108 -16.70 14.82 -1.40
N GLU A 109 -15.99 14.41 -2.42
CA GLU A 109 -16.34 13.33 -3.34
C GLU A 109 -15.86 11.94 -2.86
N GLY A 110 -15.14 11.87 -1.72
CA GLY A 110 -14.59 10.64 -1.17
C GLY A 110 -13.26 10.20 -1.77
N HIS A 111 -12.60 11.07 -2.56
CA HIS A 111 -11.30 10.83 -3.17
C HIS A 111 -10.17 11.39 -2.31
N ILE A 112 -10.00 10.85 -1.11
CA ILE A 112 -9.00 11.32 -0.13
C ILE A 112 -7.58 11.22 -0.70
N ASP A 113 -7.29 10.20 -1.51
CA ASP A 113 -6.03 9.99 -2.23
C ASP A 113 -5.66 11.15 -3.18
N GLN A 114 -6.64 11.97 -3.56
CA GLN A 114 -6.49 13.15 -4.43
C GLN A 114 -6.58 14.47 -3.65
N CYS A 115 -6.57 14.42 -2.32
CA CYS A 115 -6.61 15.61 -1.49
C CYS A 115 -5.39 16.49 -1.76
N GLU A 116 -5.62 17.76 -2.02
CA GLU A 116 -4.55 18.73 -2.31
C GLU A 116 -3.63 18.96 -1.11
N GLU A 117 -4.14 18.76 0.11
CA GLU A 117 -3.41 18.99 1.37
C GLU A 117 -2.76 17.71 1.95
N ILE A 118 -3.00 16.53 1.37
CA ILE A 118 -2.56 15.25 1.92
C ILE A 118 -1.02 15.10 2.03
N ARG A 119 -0.29 15.91 1.30
CA ARG A 119 1.17 15.88 1.19
C ARG A 119 1.81 17.13 1.76
N ASN A 120 1.08 17.88 2.55
CA ASN A 120 1.62 19.08 3.16
C ASN A 120 2.75 18.72 4.13
N ASP A 121 3.74 19.58 4.16
CA ASP A 121 4.81 19.53 5.12
C ASP A 121 4.25 19.76 6.52
N THR A 122 4.87 19.13 7.51
CA THR A 122 4.52 19.44 8.90
C THR A 122 5.00 20.85 9.27
N GLU A 123 4.35 21.49 10.23
CA GLU A 123 4.72 22.85 10.70
C GLU A 123 6.19 22.93 11.12
N ASP A 124 6.76 21.85 11.64
CA ASP A 124 8.18 21.74 12.02
C ASP A 124 9.09 21.27 10.88
N GLY A 125 8.60 21.29 9.65
CA GLY A 125 9.38 21.17 8.41
C GLY A 125 9.71 19.77 7.94
N TYR A 126 9.07 18.72 8.52
CA TYR A 126 9.22 17.36 7.99
C TYR A 126 8.34 17.15 6.76
N LYS A 127 8.95 16.57 5.71
CA LYS A 127 8.25 16.12 4.52
C LYS A 127 7.56 14.79 4.81
N TRP A 128 6.39 14.55 4.18
CA TRP A 128 5.68 13.29 4.33
C TRP A 128 5.46 12.89 5.80
N GLY A 129 4.91 13.78 6.60
CA GLY A 129 4.74 13.67 8.05
C GLY A 129 3.78 12.57 8.51
N PHE A 130 3.91 11.35 7.98
CA PHE A 130 3.11 10.19 8.40
C PHE A 130 3.46 9.69 9.79
N PHE A 131 4.74 9.81 10.19
CA PHE A 131 5.25 9.36 11.48
C PHE A 131 4.89 7.90 11.84
N GLY A 132 4.71 7.02 10.84
CA GLY A 132 4.46 5.61 11.12
C GLY A 132 5.68 4.90 11.69
N PHE A 133 6.90 5.30 11.28
CA PHE A 133 8.15 4.82 11.90
C PHE A 133 8.42 5.51 13.24
N SER A 134 7.47 5.42 14.17
CA SER A 134 7.58 6.04 15.49
C SER A 134 7.07 5.11 16.59
N ASN A 135 7.34 5.48 17.85
CA ASN A 135 6.74 4.79 18.98
C ASN A 135 5.34 5.33 19.33
N TYR A 136 5.08 6.61 19.05
CA TYR A 136 3.79 7.26 19.23
C TYR A 136 3.51 8.17 18.06
N CYS A 137 2.22 8.31 17.74
CA CYS A 137 1.78 9.22 16.70
C CYS A 137 0.39 9.78 17.06
N VAL A 138 0.19 11.07 16.85
CA VAL A 138 -1.14 11.69 16.88
C VAL A 138 -1.65 11.78 15.45
N LYS A 139 -2.84 11.28 15.22
CA LYS A 139 -3.49 11.21 13.92
C LYS A 139 -4.92 11.72 13.99
N ASN A 140 -5.38 12.37 12.91
CA ASN A 140 -6.80 12.62 12.77
C ASN A 140 -7.56 11.29 12.60
N SER A 141 -8.70 11.14 13.28
CA SER A 141 -9.48 9.90 13.26
C SER A 141 -9.97 9.50 11.87
N SER A 142 -10.09 10.45 10.94
CA SER A 142 -10.47 10.19 9.55
C SER A 142 -9.44 9.34 8.77
N GLY A 143 -8.19 9.33 9.21
CA GLY A 143 -7.10 8.52 8.66
C GLY A 143 -6.78 7.27 9.48
N VAL A 144 -7.67 6.87 10.41
CA VAL A 144 -7.43 5.75 11.33
C VAL A 144 -8.57 4.74 11.21
N TYR A 145 -8.24 3.51 10.90
CA TYR A 145 -9.19 2.46 10.59
C TYR A 145 -9.10 1.32 11.60
N LYS A 146 -10.21 1.06 12.31
CA LYS A 146 -10.27 -0.05 13.25
C LYS A 146 -10.15 -1.38 12.54
N VAL A 147 -9.30 -2.26 13.08
CA VAL A 147 -9.15 -3.65 12.67
C VAL A 147 -9.52 -4.58 13.83
N ALA A 148 -9.56 -5.89 13.60
CA ALA A 148 -9.80 -6.86 14.67
C ALA A 148 -8.69 -6.78 15.73
N ASN A 149 -9.07 -6.74 17.00
CA ASN A 149 -8.12 -6.55 18.12
C ASN A 149 -7.19 -7.75 18.34
N ASP A 150 -7.55 -8.92 17.84
CA ASP A 150 -6.77 -10.16 17.88
C ASP A 150 -5.86 -10.36 16.65
N LEU A 151 -5.92 -9.44 15.70
CA LEU A 151 -5.04 -9.47 14.54
C LEU A 151 -3.59 -9.23 14.96
N ASN A 152 -2.66 -9.97 14.36
CA ASN A 152 -1.24 -9.73 14.57
C ASN A 152 -0.91 -8.31 14.07
N PRO A 153 -0.15 -7.49 14.83
CA PRO A 153 0.22 -6.15 14.40
C PRO A 153 0.86 -6.10 13.00
N SER A 154 1.69 -7.09 12.66
CA SER A 154 2.30 -7.15 11.31
C SER A 154 1.26 -7.34 10.21
N GLU A 155 0.19 -8.09 10.46
CA GLU A 155 -0.94 -8.24 9.54
C GLU A 155 -1.76 -6.95 9.46
N ALA A 156 -1.97 -6.28 10.60
CA ALA A 156 -2.63 -4.98 10.62
C ALA A 156 -1.87 -3.92 9.80
N GLY A 157 -0.53 -3.95 9.79
CA GLY A 157 0.30 -3.09 8.93
C GLY A 157 0.12 -3.34 7.44
N PHE A 158 -0.42 -4.50 7.02
CA PHE A 158 -0.75 -4.79 5.62
C PHE A 158 -2.08 -4.19 5.15
N MET A 159 -2.84 -3.54 6.00
CA MET A 159 -4.14 -2.96 5.58
C MET A 159 -3.98 -1.89 4.50
N GLU A 160 -2.93 -1.06 4.56
CA GLU A 160 -2.66 -0.05 3.54
C GLU A 160 -2.34 -0.68 2.17
N PRO A 161 -1.31 -1.57 2.02
CA PRO A 161 -1.04 -2.21 0.74
C PRO A 161 -2.21 -3.07 0.25
N LEU A 162 -2.97 -3.73 1.13
CA LEU A 162 -4.16 -4.47 0.75
C LEU A 162 -5.25 -3.54 0.20
N ALA A 163 -5.46 -2.36 0.80
CA ALA A 163 -6.41 -1.38 0.29
C ALA A 163 -6.04 -0.92 -1.13
N THR A 164 -4.75 -0.71 -1.39
CA THR A 164 -4.22 -0.35 -2.73
C THR A 164 -4.51 -1.46 -3.75
N VAL A 165 -4.32 -2.72 -3.39
CA VAL A 165 -4.62 -3.88 -4.25
C VAL A 165 -6.12 -4.01 -4.52
N ILE A 166 -6.96 -3.87 -3.49
CA ILE A 166 -8.42 -3.90 -3.64
C ILE A 166 -8.91 -2.77 -4.56
N HIS A 167 -8.30 -1.58 -4.43
CA HIS A 167 -8.61 -0.47 -5.34
C HIS A 167 -8.28 -0.83 -6.80
N GLY A 168 -7.11 -1.43 -7.06
CA GLY A 168 -6.73 -1.95 -8.37
C GLY A 168 -7.72 -2.99 -8.92
N ALA A 169 -8.12 -3.96 -8.10
CA ALA A 169 -9.10 -4.99 -8.47
C ALA A 169 -10.46 -4.38 -8.84
N LYS A 170 -10.92 -3.35 -8.10
CA LYS A 170 -12.14 -2.58 -8.42
C LYS A 170 -12.00 -1.83 -9.75
N LYS A 171 -10.85 -1.20 -10.02
CA LYS A 171 -10.59 -0.52 -11.31
C LYS A 171 -10.58 -1.50 -12.48
N LEU A 172 -10.02 -2.69 -12.29
CA LEU A 172 -10.08 -3.79 -13.26
C LEU A 172 -11.49 -4.38 -13.40
N ARG A 173 -12.40 -4.12 -12.48
CA ARG A 173 -13.75 -4.69 -12.46
C ARG A 173 -13.71 -6.22 -12.52
N LEU A 174 -12.85 -6.84 -11.72
CA LEU A 174 -12.70 -8.30 -11.68
C LEU A 174 -14.03 -8.98 -11.38
N LYS A 175 -14.31 -10.08 -12.09
CA LYS A 175 -15.52 -10.88 -11.96
C LYS A 175 -15.16 -12.34 -11.67
N PRO A 176 -16.01 -13.09 -10.96
CA PRO A 176 -15.83 -14.53 -10.80
C PRO A 176 -15.68 -15.24 -12.16
N PHE A 177 -14.88 -16.29 -12.16
CA PHE A 177 -14.56 -17.14 -13.32
C PHE A 177 -13.67 -16.52 -14.41
N GLU A 178 -13.26 -15.25 -14.26
CA GLU A 178 -12.27 -14.67 -15.15
C GLU A 178 -10.88 -15.28 -14.92
N THR A 179 -10.10 -15.38 -15.98
CA THR A 179 -8.67 -15.73 -15.89
C THR A 179 -7.84 -14.46 -15.70
N VAL A 180 -7.13 -14.39 -14.57
CA VAL A 180 -6.26 -13.26 -14.22
C VAL A 180 -4.80 -13.73 -14.21
N VAL A 181 -3.95 -13.06 -14.97
CA VAL A 181 -2.50 -13.27 -14.91
C VAL A 181 -1.87 -12.19 -14.05
N VAL A 182 -1.02 -12.60 -13.09
CA VAL A 182 -0.21 -11.67 -12.28
C VAL A 182 1.25 -11.86 -12.66
N ILE A 183 1.87 -10.82 -13.20
CA ILE A 183 3.29 -10.80 -13.56
C ILE A 183 4.10 -10.33 -12.34
N GLY A 184 4.87 -11.26 -11.77
CA GLY A 184 5.70 -11.08 -10.58
C GLY A 184 5.06 -11.65 -9.31
N ALA A 185 5.84 -12.46 -8.58
CA ALA A 185 5.47 -13.07 -7.29
C ALA A 185 6.18 -12.42 -6.09
N GLY A 186 6.42 -11.12 -6.17
CA GLY A 186 6.81 -10.32 -5.00
C GLY A 186 5.63 -10.12 -4.04
N THR A 187 5.85 -9.44 -2.92
CA THR A 187 4.80 -9.18 -1.92
C THR A 187 3.52 -8.64 -2.56
N MET A 188 3.62 -7.58 -3.37
CA MET A 188 2.44 -6.98 -3.99
C MET A 188 1.81 -7.88 -5.06
N GLY A 189 2.62 -8.64 -5.81
CA GLY A 189 2.10 -9.63 -6.77
C GLY A 189 1.30 -10.73 -6.09
N LEU A 190 1.81 -11.28 -4.99
CA LEU A 190 1.11 -12.32 -4.23
C LEU A 190 -0.17 -11.81 -3.55
N ILE A 191 -0.20 -10.56 -3.05
CA ILE A 191 -1.43 -9.96 -2.52
C ILE A 191 -2.45 -9.75 -3.64
N ASN A 192 -2.03 -9.28 -4.82
CA ASN A 192 -2.89 -9.19 -6.00
C ASN A 192 -3.46 -10.56 -6.40
N ALA A 193 -2.62 -11.60 -6.44
CA ALA A 193 -3.02 -12.96 -6.76
C ALA A 193 -4.05 -13.51 -5.76
N GLN A 194 -3.82 -13.32 -4.45
CA GLN A 194 -4.77 -13.73 -3.41
C GLN A 194 -6.09 -12.95 -3.52
N THR A 195 -6.02 -11.66 -3.78
CA THR A 195 -7.22 -10.82 -3.97
C THR A 195 -8.01 -11.28 -5.18
N ALA A 196 -7.38 -11.48 -6.34
CA ALA A 196 -8.07 -12.00 -7.53
C ALA A 196 -8.71 -13.37 -7.26
N LYS A 197 -8.01 -14.27 -6.55
CA LYS A 197 -8.57 -15.56 -6.13
C LYS A 197 -9.78 -15.39 -5.21
N ALA A 198 -9.75 -14.43 -4.28
CA ALA A 198 -10.89 -14.11 -3.41
C ALA A 198 -12.09 -13.53 -4.18
N TYR A 199 -11.86 -12.87 -5.31
CA TYR A 199 -12.93 -12.46 -6.25
C TYR A 199 -13.50 -13.62 -7.06
N GLY A 200 -12.98 -14.84 -6.91
CA GLY A 200 -13.43 -16.03 -7.63
C GLY A 200 -12.79 -16.22 -9.01
N CYS A 201 -11.68 -15.55 -9.29
CA CYS A 201 -10.95 -15.68 -10.54
C CYS A 201 -10.05 -16.93 -10.54
N ARG A 202 -9.81 -17.50 -11.73
CA ARG A 202 -8.65 -18.37 -11.98
C ARG A 202 -7.41 -17.49 -12.03
N VAL A 203 -6.38 -17.81 -11.24
CA VAL A 203 -5.17 -16.98 -11.15
C VAL A 203 -3.96 -17.76 -11.64
N ILE A 204 -3.23 -17.17 -12.58
CA ILE A 204 -1.94 -17.65 -13.09
C ILE A 204 -0.89 -16.63 -12.68
N VAL A 205 0.21 -17.07 -12.05
CA VAL A 205 1.32 -16.20 -11.64
C VAL A 205 2.52 -16.46 -12.53
N SER A 206 3.10 -15.43 -13.13
CA SER A 206 4.32 -15.49 -13.94
C SER A 206 5.50 -14.92 -13.15
N GLU A 207 6.59 -15.70 -12.99
CA GLU A 207 7.75 -15.32 -12.19
C GLU A 207 9.02 -16.00 -12.73
N MET A 208 10.19 -15.36 -12.50
CA MET A 208 11.49 -15.87 -12.92
C MET A 208 12.45 -16.20 -11.77
N ILE A 209 12.18 -15.70 -10.57
CA ILE A 209 13.03 -15.91 -9.39
C ILE A 209 12.63 -17.22 -8.71
N PRO A 210 13.52 -18.27 -8.64
CA PRO A 210 13.16 -19.60 -8.16
C PRO A 210 12.49 -19.62 -6.79
N LYS A 211 13.03 -18.89 -5.82
CA LYS A 211 12.45 -18.80 -4.47
C LYS A 211 11.03 -18.22 -4.45
N LYS A 212 10.72 -17.28 -5.33
CA LYS A 212 9.38 -16.69 -5.44
C LYS A 212 8.42 -17.63 -6.15
N ILE A 213 8.90 -18.37 -7.15
CA ILE A 213 8.15 -19.45 -7.82
C ILE A 213 7.73 -20.49 -6.80
N GLU A 214 8.67 -20.98 -5.96
CA GLU A 214 8.37 -21.94 -4.89
C GLU A 214 7.33 -21.39 -3.91
N THR A 215 7.45 -20.13 -3.51
CA THR A 215 6.49 -19.48 -2.61
C THR A 215 5.10 -19.43 -3.24
N ALA A 216 4.97 -18.99 -4.49
CA ALA A 216 3.69 -18.93 -5.19
C ALA A 216 3.05 -20.32 -5.36
N LYS A 217 3.85 -21.34 -5.71
CA LYS A 217 3.40 -22.75 -5.78
C LYS A 217 2.92 -23.27 -4.42
N ALA A 218 3.67 -22.96 -3.34
CA ALA A 218 3.29 -23.36 -1.98
C ALA A 218 1.97 -22.70 -1.51
N MET A 219 1.64 -21.52 -2.04
CA MET A 219 0.35 -20.83 -1.81
C MET A 219 -0.79 -21.39 -2.68
N GLY A 220 -0.54 -22.39 -3.51
CA GLY A 220 -1.54 -23.05 -4.35
C GLY A 220 -1.94 -22.25 -5.58
N PHE A 221 -1.04 -21.47 -6.13
CA PHE A 221 -1.23 -20.79 -7.42
C PHE A 221 -0.72 -21.66 -8.58
N GLU A 222 -1.34 -21.54 -9.75
CA GLU A 222 -0.80 -21.97 -11.02
C GLU A 222 0.34 -21.04 -11.41
N VAL A 223 1.57 -21.55 -11.61
CA VAL A 223 2.77 -20.71 -11.78
C VAL A 223 3.47 -21.05 -13.08
N ILE A 224 3.75 -20.04 -13.86
CA ILE A 224 4.61 -20.08 -15.04
C ILE A 224 6.04 -19.71 -14.61
N ASP A 225 6.98 -20.64 -14.80
CA ASP A 225 8.40 -20.36 -14.65
C ASP A 225 8.95 -19.78 -15.95
N CYS A 226 9.27 -18.47 -15.92
CA CYS A 226 9.78 -17.76 -17.09
C CYS A 226 11.21 -18.19 -17.51
N ASN A 227 11.90 -19.04 -16.73
CA ASN A 227 13.18 -19.60 -17.13
C ASN A 227 12.99 -20.87 -17.97
N GLU A 228 11.84 -21.52 -17.90
CA GLU A 228 11.55 -22.79 -18.59
C GLU A 228 10.71 -22.57 -19.87
N SER A 229 9.92 -21.49 -19.92
CA SER A 229 9.01 -21.23 -21.03
C SER A 229 8.78 -19.75 -21.28
N ASP A 230 8.44 -19.39 -22.51
CA ASP A 230 7.93 -18.06 -22.81
C ASP A 230 6.58 -17.84 -22.10
N PRO A 231 6.45 -16.81 -21.25
CA PRO A 231 5.25 -16.64 -20.45
C PRO A 231 4.02 -16.25 -21.26
N VAL A 232 4.17 -15.57 -22.42
CA VAL A 232 3.05 -15.20 -23.28
C VAL A 232 2.49 -16.44 -23.96
N GLU A 233 3.35 -17.25 -24.58
CA GLU A 233 2.93 -18.50 -25.23
C GLU A 233 2.31 -19.47 -24.22
N LYS A 234 2.87 -19.52 -22.98
CA LYS A 234 2.32 -20.37 -21.94
C LYS A 234 0.95 -19.93 -21.45
N VAL A 235 0.70 -18.62 -21.34
CA VAL A 235 -0.65 -18.10 -21.05
C VAL A 235 -1.63 -18.48 -22.17
N LYS A 236 -1.24 -18.32 -23.43
CA LYS A 236 -2.09 -18.74 -24.57
C LYS A 236 -2.40 -20.24 -24.53
N GLU A 237 -1.40 -21.08 -24.26
CA GLU A 237 -1.60 -22.54 -24.10
C GLU A 237 -2.62 -22.83 -22.97
N LEU A 238 -2.43 -22.23 -21.79
CA LEU A 238 -3.27 -22.44 -20.62
C LEU A 238 -4.70 -21.88 -20.76
N THR A 239 -4.91 -21.02 -21.74
CA THR A 239 -6.21 -20.37 -22.06
C THR A 239 -6.76 -20.79 -23.42
N GLU A 240 -6.27 -21.89 -24.01
CA GLU A 240 -6.73 -22.43 -25.30
C GLU A 240 -6.69 -21.38 -26.44
N GLY A 241 -5.70 -20.49 -26.41
CA GLY A 241 -5.49 -19.41 -27.38
C GLY A 241 -6.32 -18.14 -27.12
N ILE A 242 -7.20 -18.13 -26.13
CA ILE A 242 -8.08 -16.98 -25.85
C ILE A 242 -7.31 -15.81 -25.23
N GLY A 243 -6.38 -16.07 -24.32
CA GLY A 243 -5.71 -15.07 -23.50
C GLY A 243 -6.41 -14.77 -22.17
N ALA A 244 -5.84 -13.90 -21.39
CA ALA A 244 -6.32 -13.53 -20.05
C ALA A 244 -7.41 -12.45 -20.10
N ASP A 245 -8.41 -12.54 -19.23
CA ASP A 245 -9.42 -11.49 -19.03
C ASP A 245 -8.83 -10.24 -18.40
N ALA A 246 -7.86 -10.42 -17.49
CA ALA A 246 -7.12 -9.33 -16.91
C ALA A 246 -5.65 -9.71 -16.65
N VAL A 247 -4.76 -8.73 -16.77
CA VAL A 247 -3.35 -8.87 -16.43
C VAL A 247 -2.96 -7.78 -15.43
N ILE A 248 -2.30 -8.18 -14.36
CA ILE A 248 -1.77 -7.28 -13.32
C ILE A 248 -0.25 -7.34 -13.38
N VAL A 249 0.38 -6.23 -13.77
CA VAL A 249 1.84 -6.12 -13.82
C VAL A 249 2.35 -5.59 -12.48
N ALA A 250 2.87 -6.51 -11.66
CA ALA A 250 3.37 -6.22 -10.31
C ALA A 250 4.90 -6.08 -10.25
N VAL A 251 5.54 -5.85 -11.39
CA VAL A 251 6.98 -5.57 -11.51
C VAL A 251 7.21 -4.35 -12.40
N GLY A 252 8.16 -3.50 -12.01
CA GLY A 252 8.48 -2.28 -12.75
C GLY A 252 9.48 -2.52 -13.88
N ALA A 253 9.07 -3.22 -14.95
CA ALA A 253 9.91 -3.53 -16.10
C ALA A 253 9.18 -3.35 -17.44
N THR A 254 9.83 -2.74 -18.42
CA THR A 254 9.28 -2.54 -19.78
C THR A 254 8.87 -3.86 -20.45
N SER A 255 9.71 -4.90 -20.30
CA SER A 255 9.40 -6.24 -20.84
C SER A 255 8.11 -6.83 -20.23
N ALA A 256 7.91 -6.68 -18.93
CA ALA A 256 6.70 -7.13 -18.25
C ALA A 256 5.45 -6.40 -18.74
N ASN A 257 5.56 -5.08 -19.00
CA ASN A 257 4.45 -4.31 -19.57
C ASN A 257 4.06 -4.82 -20.96
N SER A 258 5.05 -5.07 -21.83
CA SER A 258 4.80 -5.61 -23.18
C SER A 258 4.20 -7.01 -23.13
N GLN A 259 4.78 -7.92 -22.34
CA GLN A 259 4.25 -9.27 -22.12
C GLN A 259 2.81 -9.24 -21.61
N GLY A 260 2.54 -8.33 -20.66
CA GLY A 260 1.19 -8.19 -20.09
C GLY A 260 0.16 -7.82 -21.14
N LEU A 261 0.50 -6.97 -22.10
CA LEU A 261 -0.39 -6.62 -23.21
C LEU A 261 -0.64 -7.81 -24.14
N GLU A 262 0.42 -8.56 -24.48
CA GLU A 262 0.36 -9.72 -25.37
C GLU A 262 -0.37 -10.94 -24.76
N MET A 263 -0.46 -11.01 -23.43
CA MET A 263 -1.20 -12.05 -22.70
C MET A 263 -2.71 -11.81 -22.68
N LEU A 264 -3.18 -10.59 -22.98
CA LEU A 264 -4.61 -10.26 -22.92
C LEU A 264 -5.40 -10.99 -24.01
N LYS A 265 -6.64 -11.33 -23.70
CA LYS A 265 -7.62 -11.71 -24.72
C LYS A 265 -7.89 -10.52 -25.65
N GLN A 266 -8.22 -10.81 -26.90
CA GLN A 266 -8.38 -9.80 -27.95
C GLN A 266 -9.49 -8.78 -27.65
N ASN A 267 -10.61 -9.23 -27.07
CA ASN A 267 -11.74 -8.35 -26.77
C ASN A 267 -11.92 -8.21 -25.26
N ASP A 268 -12.12 -6.96 -24.79
CA ASP A 268 -12.37 -6.63 -23.39
C ASP A 268 -11.27 -7.08 -22.42
N GLY A 269 -10.07 -7.36 -22.90
CA GLY A 269 -8.88 -7.60 -22.04
C GLY A 269 -8.52 -6.33 -21.27
N ARG A 270 -8.19 -6.45 -19.99
CA ARG A 270 -7.88 -5.31 -19.12
C ARG A 270 -6.52 -5.49 -18.47
N MET A 271 -5.71 -4.43 -18.44
CA MET A 271 -4.41 -4.47 -17.83
C MET A 271 -4.29 -3.41 -16.73
N LEU A 272 -3.67 -3.78 -15.61
CA LEU A 272 -3.29 -2.90 -14.54
C LEU A 272 -1.77 -2.84 -14.43
N LEU A 273 -1.20 -1.67 -14.69
CA LEU A 273 0.19 -1.36 -14.36
C LEU A 273 0.25 -1.00 -12.88
N PHE A 274 0.47 -2.01 -12.04
CA PHE A 274 0.42 -1.85 -10.59
C PHE A 274 1.74 -1.32 -10.02
N ALA A 275 2.87 -1.81 -10.53
CA ALA A 275 4.18 -1.44 -10.01
C ALA A 275 4.75 -0.22 -10.74
N ALA A 276 5.27 0.73 -9.96
CA ALA A 276 6.19 1.74 -10.47
C ALA A 276 7.61 1.16 -10.56
N GLY A 277 8.38 1.57 -11.57
CA GLY A 277 9.78 1.20 -11.76
C GLY A 277 10.69 2.41 -11.90
N TYR A 278 11.97 2.20 -11.63
CA TYR A 278 13.03 3.18 -11.87
C TYR A 278 14.21 2.48 -12.57
N PRO A 279 14.56 2.89 -13.84
CA PRO A 279 13.90 3.94 -14.62
C PRO A 279 12.43 3.62 -14.88
N VAL A 280 11.62 4.63 -15.21
CA VAL A 280 10.18 4.47 -15.49
C VAL A 280 10.00 3.49 -16.65
N PRO A 281 9.27 2.37 -16.45
CA PRO A 281 9.07 1.40 -17.50
C PRO A 281 8.14 1.95 -18.60
N GLU A 282 8.49 1.66 -19.85
CA GLU A 282 7.67 2.04 -21.00
C GLU A 282 6.57 1.00 -21.26
N LEU A 283 5.50 1.44 -21.89
CA LEU A 283 4.50 0.62 -22.54
C LEU A 283 4.38 1.06 -24.00
N LYS A 284 4.72 0.17 -24.93
CA LYS A 284 4.50 0.39 -26.36
C LYS A 284 3.18 -0.27 -26.76
N VAL A 285 2.29 0.51 -27.30
CA VAL A 285 0.97 0.05 -27.75
C VAL A 285 0.90 0.22 -29.27
N ASP A 286 0.56 -0.83 -29.98
CA ASP A 286 0.16 -0.73 -31.39
C ASP A 286 -1.28 -0.21 -31.45
N SER A 287 -1.50 0.89 -32.14
CA SER A 287 -2.82 1.50 -32.26
C SER A 287 -3.80 0.70 -33.11
N ASN A 288 -3.34 -0.39 -33.73
CA ASN A 288 -4.16 -1.30 -34.52
C ASN A 288 -4.59 -2.57 -33.75
N LEU A 289 -4.27 -2.63 -32.47
CA LEU A 289 -4.70 -3.72 -31.60
C LEU A 289 -6.11 -3.49 -31.05
#